data_b4c6939eb44de30a6832061508115d0e
#
_entry.id   b4c6939eb44de30a6832061508115d0e
#
_cell.length_a   1.000
_cell.length_b   1.000
_cell.length_c   1.000
_cell.angle_alpha   90.00
_cell.angle_beta   90.00
_cell.angle_gamma   90.00
#
_symmetry.space_group_name_H-M   'P 1'
#
loop_
_entity.id
_entity.type
_entity.pdbx_description
1 polymer ?
#
loop_
_entity_poly.entity_id
_entity_poly.type
_entity_poly.pdbx_seq_one_letter_code
_entity_poly.pdbx_strand_id
1 'polypeptide(L)'
;MAMRSHYCGLVTEALNGQNVELCGWVNRRRDHGGVIFIDLRDREGQCQVVCDPDRAEMFKVAEDVRNEYCVQIKGLVRLRPEGTTNDGMKSGKIEVLCHELIVLNESVTPPFQIDDEHLSETTRLTHRVLDLRRPYMQNNLMLRYRVSMEVRKFLDANGFVDVETPMLTKSTPEGARDYLVPSRVHDGQFFALPQSPQLFKQLLMVAGFDRYYQITKCFRDEDLRADRQPEFTQIDIETSFMTEEEIRELFQGMIKTVFRNAIGVDLGVFPVMTYQDAMFKYGSDKPDLRVKMEFTEVTKVMQDVDFKVFSGAAQMKGGRVVALRVPGGAREEGGLSRGEIDAYTEFVKIYGAKGLAYIKVNDVAKGRDGLQSPIVKNLHDGAIAEVIARTGAKDGEIGRAHV
;
A
#
# COMPACT_ATOMS: atom_id res chain seq x y z
N MET A 1 16.32 24.13 -29.93
CA MET A 1 15.47 22.99 -30.36
C MET A 1 15.45 21.95 -29.26
N ALA A 2 14.33 21.27 -29.04
CA ALA A 2 14.29 20.17 -28.08
C ALA A 2 15.13 18.98 -28.60
N MET A 3 15.86 18.30 -27.74
CA MET A 3 16.68 17.14 -28.12
C MET A 3 15.83 15.89 -28.47
N ARG A 4 14.54 15.90 -28.19
CA ARG A 4 13.59 14.84 -28.52
C ARG A 4 12.26 15.42 -28.96
N SER A 5 11.58 14.75 -29.86
CA SER A 5 10.21 15.05 -30.28
C SER A 5 9.16 14.30 -29.43
N HIS A 6 9.46 13.08 -29.00
CA HIS A 6 8.55 12.20 -28.26
C HIS A 6 9.26 11.44 -27.14
N TYR A 7 8.50 10.99 -26.15
CA TYR A 7 8.94 9.99 -25.18
C TYR A 7 8.83 8.58 -25.79
N CYS A 8 9.77 7.68 -25.43
CA CYS A 8 9.83 6.31 -25.95
C CYS A 8 8.52 5.54 -25.72
N GLY A 9 7.99 5.59 -24.49
CA GLY A 9 6.74 4.89 -24.14
C GLY A 9 5.48 5.49 -24.74
N LEU A 10 5.56 6.67 -25.40
CA LEU A 10 4.42 7.35 -26.04
C LEU A 10 4.44 7.23 -27.56
N VAL A 11 5.42 6.54 -28.15
CA VAL A 11 5.41 6.25 -29.58
C VAL A 11 4.39 5.14 -29.84
N THR A 12 3.37 5.46 -30.64
CA THR A 12 2.24 4.57 -30.94
C THR A 12 2.03 4.40 -32.44
N GLU A 13 1.09 3.55 -32.83
CA GLU A 13 0.69 3.34 -34.21
C GLU A 13 0.24 4.63 -34.92
N ALA A 14 -0.25 5.63 -34.18
CA ALA A 14 -0.65 6.94 -34.72
C ALA A 14 0.52 7.71 -35.35
N LEU A 15 1.76 7.36 -35.00
CA LEU A 15 2.97 7.98 -35.54
C LEU A 15 3.58 7.16 -36.68
N ASN A 16 2.91 6.10 -37.15
CA ASN A 16 3.40 5.28 -38.27
C ASN A 16 3.68 6.14 -39.50
N GLY A 17 4.87 5.96 -40.09
CA GLY A 17 5.33 6.75 -41.23
C GLY A 17 5.93 8.11 -40.89
N GLN A 18 5.98 8.50 -39.62
CA GLN A 18 6.56 9.78 -39.18
C GLN A 18 8.00 9.58 -38.65
N ASN A 19 8.83 10.61 -38.85
CA ASN A 19 10.15 10.67 -38.23
C ASN A 19 10.03 11.18 -36.80
N VAL A 20 10.76 10.53 -35.89
CA VAL A 20 10.82 10.90 -34.48
C VAL A 20 12.27 11.05 -34.02
N GLU A 21 12.47 11.90 -33.02
CA GLU A 21 13.69 12.02 -32.25
C GLU A 21 13.43 11.56 -30.83
N LEU A 22 14.15 10.55 -30.36
CA LEU A 22 14.02 9.93 -29.06
C LEU A 22 15.32 10.06 -28.27
N CYS A 23 15.22 10.30 -26.97
CA CYS A 23 16.36 10.22 -26.05
C CYS A 23 16.01 9.29 -24.90
N GLY A 24 16.96 8.44 -24.52
CA GLY A 24 16.72 7.49 -23.43
C GLY A 24 17.97 6.68 -23.11
N TRP A 25 17.77 5.68 -22.28
CA TRP A 25 18.79 4.72 -21.89
C TRP A 25 18.56 3.39 -22.61
N VAL A 26 19.65 2.77 -23.04
CA VAL A 26 19.63 1.44 -23.65
C VAL A 26 19.29 0.40 -22.56
N ASN A 27 18.07 -0.12 -22.57
CA ASN A 27 17.65 -1.14 -21.63
C ASN A 27 18.24 -2.51 -22.01
N ARG A 28 18.19 -2.84 -23.30
CA ARG A 28 18.75 -4.08 -23.85
C ARG A 28 19.21 -3.88 -25.28
N ARG A 29 20.36 -4.47 -25.63
CA ARG A 29 20.84 -4.61 -27.00
C ARG A 29 20.84 -6.07 -27.40
N ARG A 30 20.34 -6.37 -28.57
CA ARG A 30 20.32 -7.72 -29.15
C ARG A 30 20.83 -7.66 -30.58
N ASP A 31 21.63 -8.65 -30.98
CA ASP A 31 22.08 -8.85 -32.35
C ASP A 31 21.42 -10.12 -32.88
N HIS A 32 20.68 -10.00 -33.96
CA HIS A 32 19.99 -11.11 -34.61
C HIS A 32 20.29 -11.11 -36.12
N GLY A 33 21.24 -11.94 -36.52
CA GLY A 33 21.52 -12.12 -37.92
C GLY A 33 22.06 -10.91 -38.67
N GLY A 34 22.78 -10.02 -37.95
CA GLY A 34 23.34 -8.81 -38.52
C GLY A 34 22.44 -7.57 -38.44
N VAL A 35 21.31 -7.69 -37.78
CA VAL A 35 20.46 -6.52 -37.44
C VAL A 35 20.52 -6.33 -35.93
N ILE A 36 20.78 -5.08 -35.48
CA ILE A 36 20.84 -4.75 -34.04
C ILE A 36 19.50 -4.14 -33.60
N PHE A 37 18.97 -4.73 -32.54
CA PHE A 37 17.77 -4.23 -31.86
C PHE A 37 18.16 -3.60 -30.54
N ILE A 38 17.66 -2.38 -30.29
CA ILE A 38 17.86 -1.65 -29.05
C ILE A 38 16.48 -1.37 -28.43
N ASP A 39 16.26 -1.87 -27.23
CA ASP A 39 15.11 -1.45 -26.42
C ASP A 39 15.51 -0.15 -25.72
N LEU A 40 15.04 0.98 -26.21
CA LEU A 40 15.31 2.30 -25.67
C LEU A 40 14.26 2.64 -24.60
N ARG A 41 14.70 3.03 -23.41
CA ARG A 41 13.86 3.29 -22.24
C ARG A 41 13.94 4.74 -21.81
N ASP A 42 12.79 5.30 -21.47
CA ASP A 42 12.67 6.52 -20.68
C ASP A 42 11.60 6.35 -19.57
N ARG A 43 11.20 7.44 -18.91
CA ARG A 43 10.22 7.38 -17.80
C ARG A 43 8.80 6.97 -18.24
N GLU A 44 8.45 7.14 -19.52
CA GLU A 44 7.12 6.82 -20.04
C GLU A 44 7.04 5.35 -20.54
N GLY A 45 8.18 4.69 -20.70
CA GLY A 45 8.26 3.30 -21.09
C GLY A 45 9.41 3.00 -22.04
N GLN A 46 9.22 2.00 -22.87
CA GLN A 46 10.24 1.49 -23.82
C GLN A 46 9.74 1.54 -25.24
N CYS A 47 10.68 1.67 -26.19
CA CYS A 47 10.45 1.56 -27.62
C CYS A 47 11.55 0.71 -28.26
N GLN A 48 11.19 -0.23 -29.14
CA GLN A 48 12.15 -0.98 -29.92
C GLN A 48 12.70 -0.11 -31.04
N VAL A 49 14.00 -0.04 -31.15
CA VAL A 49 14.75 0.62 -32.22
C VAL A 49 15.47 -0.45 -33.03
N VAL A 50 15.38 -0.36 -34.35
CA VAL A 50 16.02 -1.27 -35.29
C VAL A 50 17.16 -0.55 -36.00
N CYS A 51 18.36 -1.05 -35.84
CA CYS A 51 19.55 -0.58 -36.51
C CYS A 51 19.91 -1.55 -37.64
N ASP A 52 19.76 -1.09 -38.88
CA ASP A 52 19.95 -1.88 -40.08
C ASP A 52 21.39 -1.70 -40.62
N PRO A 53 22.10 -2.76 -41.00
CA PRO A 53 23.47 -2.69 -41.55
C PRO A 53 23.60 -1.88 -42.86
N ASP A 54 22.50 -1.65 -43.57
CA ASP A 54 22.49 -0.81 -44.79
C ASP A 54 22.96 0.64 -44.52
N ARG A 55 22.97 1.05 -43.23
CA ARG A 55 23.48 2.35 -42.76
C ARG A 55 24.79 2.15 -41.99
N ALA A 56 25.87 1.91 -42.70
CA ALA A 56 27.13 1.46 -42.12
C ALA A 56 27.69 2.33 -40.99
N GLU A 57 27.63 3.66 -41.09
CA GLU A 57 28.16 4.56 -40.06
C GLU A 57 27.33 4.49 -38.77
N MET A 58 26.00 4.51 -38.86
CA MET A 58 25.09 4.37 -37.73
C MET A 58 25.22 2.98 -37.12
N PHE A 59 25.31 1.93 -37.97
CA PHE A 59 25.40 0.55 -37.52
C PHE A 59 26.69 0.29 -36.72
N LYS A 60 27.83 0.87 -37.15
CA LYS A 60 29.07 0.79 -36.39
C LYS A 60 28.94 1.36 -34.98
N VAL A 61 28.22 2.48 -34.81
CA VAL A 61 27.93 3.02 -33.48
C VAL A 61 27.06 2.04 -32.68
N ALA A 62 26.05 1.42 -33.32
CA ALA A 62 25.16 0.45 -32.68
C ALA A 62 25.89 -0.82 -32.19
N GLU A 63 26.97 -1.23 -32.85
CA GLU A 63 27.81 -2.35 -32.41
C GLU A 63 28.52 -2.08 -31.08
N ASP A 64 28.89 -0.83 -30.82
CA ASP A 64 29.61 -0.42 -29.60
C ASP A 64 28.69 -0.03 -28.44
N VAL A 65 27.40 0.20 -28.68
CA VAL A 65 26.45 0.55 -27.64
C VAL A 65 26.28 -0.59 -26.63
N ARG A 66 26.21 -0.26 -25.34
CA ARG A 66 25.99 -1.19 -24.24
C ARG A 66 24.79 -0.76 -23.38
N ASN A 67 24.34 -1.65 -22.50
CA ASN A 67 23.23 -1.37 -21.59
C ASN A 67 23.53 -0.12 -20.75
N GLU A 68 22.48 0.65 -20.51
CA GLU A 68 22.48 1.91 -19.77
C GLU A 68 23.26 3.08 -20.45
N TYR A 69 23.78 2.90 -21.66
CA TYR A 69 24.23 4.06 -22.44
C TYR A 69 23.07 5.02 -22.66
N CYS A 70 23.33 6.31 -22.53
CA CYS A 70 22.39 7.36 -22.86
C CYS A 70 22.55 7.74 -24.33
N VAL A 71 21.50 7.60 -25.11
CA VAL A 71 21.54 7.80 -26.55
C VAL A 71 20.42 8.70 -27.06
N GLN A 72 20.68 9.35 -28.19
CA GLN A 72 19.68 10.00 -29.02
C GLN A 72 19.51 9.20 -30.31
N ILE A 73 18.26 8.94 -30.68
CA ILE A 73 17.87 8.20 -31.88
C ILE A 73 17.02 9.11 -32.75
N LYS A 74 17.37 9.22 -34.05
CA LYS A 74 16.49 9.76 -35.07
C LYS A 74 16.07 8.63 -35.99
N GLY A 75 14.78 8.47 -36.25
CA GLY A 75 14.33 7.34 -37.05
C GLY A 75 12.87 7.45 -37.46
N LEU A 76 12.47 6.53 -38.34
CA LEU A 76 11.13 6.40 -38.87
C LEU A 76 10.31 5.40 -38.05
N VAL A 77 9.16 5.80 -37.58
CA VAL A 77 8.21 4.89 -36.92
C VAL A 77 7.57 4.00 -37.97
N ARG A 78 7.60 2.68 -37.76
CA ARG A 78 6.92 1.71 -38.62
C ARG A 78 6.23 0.63 -37.79
N LEU A 79 5.24 -0.02 -38.35
CA LEU A 79 4.64 -1.22 -37.75
C LEU A 79 5.67 -2.34 -37.71
N ARG A 80 5.65 -3.11 -36.63
CA ARG A 80 6.46 -4.33 -36.56
C ARG A 80 5.98 -5.35 -37.61
N PRO A 81 6.86 -6.20 -38.13
CA PRO A 81 6.47 -7.31 -38.95
C PRO A 81 5.39 -8.19 -38.31
N GLU A 82 4.55 -8.79 -39.13
CA GLU A 82 3.49 -9.69 -38.65
C GLU A 82 4.08 -10.80 -37.77
N GLY A 83 3.44 -11.10 -36.63
CA GLY A 83 3.88 -12.09 -35.67
C GLY A 83 4.99 -11.63 -34.70
N THR A 84 5.48 -10.38 -34.78
CA THR A 84 6.52 -9.85 -33.87
C THR A 84 6.00 -8.81 -32.87
N THR A 85 4.70 -8.63 -32.76
CA THR A 85 4.07 -7.74 -31.81
C THR A 85 4.40 -8.17 -30.37
N ASN A 86 4.67 -7.21 -29.48
CA ASN A 86 4.94 -7.46 -28.07
C ASN A 86 3.89 -6.77 -27.20
N ASP A 87 2.91 -7.51 -26.73
CA ASP A 87 1.82 -6.99 -25.91
C ASP A 87 2.26 -6.55 -24.48
N GLY A 88 3.46 -6.92 -24.06
CA GLY A 88 4.08 -6.47 -22.79
C GLY A 88 4.59 -5.02 -22.84
N MET A 89 4.56 -4.35 -23.99
CA MET A 89 5.01 -2.96 -24.15
C MET A 89 3.89 -2.10 -24.75
N LYS A 90 3.72 -0.87 -24.24
CA LYS A 90 2.77 0.09 -24.82
C LYS A 90 3.05 0.39 -26.31
N SER A 91 4.32 0.43 -26.68
CA SER A 91 4.83 0.61 -28.06
C SER A 91 4.99 -0.70 -28.83
N GLY A 92 4.46 -1.82 -28.33
CA GLY A 92 4.80 -3.16 -28.81
C GLY A 92 4.31 -3.50 -30.21
N LYS A 93 3.46 -2.69 -30.82
CA LYS A 93 3.01 -2.85 -32.22
C LYS A 93 3.87 -2.10 -33.22
N ILE A 94 4.73 -1.22 -32.76
CA ILE A 94 5.61 -0.39 -33.59
C ILE A 94 7.08 -0.63 -33.26
N GLU A 95 7.94 -0.18 -34.15
CA GLU A 95 9.37 -0.05 -33.96
C GLU A 95 9.87 1.21 -34.66
N VAL A 96 11.05 1.68 -34.28
CA VAL A 96 11.70 2.82 -34.91
C VAL A 96 12.86 2.36 -35.75
N LEU A 97 12.79 2.49 -37.06
CA LEU A 97 13.92 2.26 -37.97
C LEU A 97 14.93 3.40 -37.78
N CYS A 98 16.08 3.08 -37.22
CA CYS A 98 17.11 4.04 -36.88
C CYS A 98 17.77 4.65 -38.12
N HIS A 99 17.81 5.97 -38.21
CA HIS A 99 18.54 6.68 -39.25
C HIS A 99 19.86 7.26 -38.71
N GLU A 100 19.84 7.75 -37.48
CA GLU A 100 21.01 8.34 -36.81
C GLU A 100 20.98 7.89 -35.34
N LEU A 101 22.13 7.47 -34.86
CA LEU A 101 22.36 7.07 -33.47
C LEU A 101 23.52 7.88 -32.91
N ILE A 102 23.26 8.63 -31.85
CA ILE A 102 24.26 9.46 -31.19
C ILE A 102 24.39 8.97 -29.75
N VAL A 103 25.59 8.61 -29.34
CA VAL A 103 25.90 8.32 -27.94
C VAL A 103 26.09 9.65 -27.21
N LEU A 104 25.16 9.98 -26.31
CA LEU A 104 25.23 11.17 -25.49
C LEU A 104 26.15 10.97 -24.29
N ASN A 105 26.12 9.77 -23.71
CA ASN A 105 26.97 9.38 -22.62
C ASN A 105 27.10 7.86 -22.54
N GLU A 106 28.33 7.39 -22.33
CA GLU A 106 28.61 5.98 -22.06
C GLU A 106 28.30 5.64 -20.59
N SER A 107 28.14 4.37 -20.30
CA SER A 107 27.95 3.85 -18.95
C SER A 107 28.90 2.68 -18.70
N VAL A 108 29.45 2.61 -17.50
CA VAL A 108 30.06 1.37 -17.01
C VAL A 108 28.96 0.31 -16.84
N THR A 109 29.35 -0.97 -16.91
CA THR A 109 28.39 -2.08 -16.71
C THR A 109 27.71 -1.94 -15.36
N PRO A 110 26.36 -1.83 -15.32
CA PRO A 110 25.64 -1.71 -14.06
C PRO A 110 25.76 -3.00 -13.23
N PRO A 111 25.73 -2.91 -11.90
CA PRO A 111 25.86 -4.05 -10.98
C PRO A 111 24.68 -5.03 -11.04
N PHE A 112 23.57 -4.63 -11.64
CA PHE A 112 22.37 -5.45 -11.86
C PHE A 112 21.60 -4.95 -13.10
N GLN A 113 20.73 -5.77 -13.62
CA GLN A 113 19.82 -5.38 -14.70
C GLN A 113 18.61 -4.63 -14.13
N ILE A 114 18.21 -3.54 -14.81
CA ILE A 114 17.09 -2.68 -14.33
C ILE A 114 15.75 -3.42 -14.25
N ASP A 115 15.56 -4.43 -15.08
CA ASP A 115 14.36 -5.27 -15.15
C ASP A 115 14.42 -6.52 -14.25
N ASP A 116 15.48 -6.71 -13.45
CA ASP A 116 15.57 -7.83 -12.50
C ASP A 116 14.59 -7.63 -11.34
N GLU A 117 13.60 -8.53 -11.19
CA GLU A 117 12.57 -8.47 -10.16
C GLU A 117 13.04 -9.03 -8.80
N HIS A 118 14.14 -9.79 -8.77
CA HIS A 118 14.58 -10.54 -7.58
C HIS A 118 15.75 -9.92 -6.82
N LEU A 119 15.95 -8.62 -6.95
CA LEU A 119 17.03 -7.91 -6.27
C LEU A 119 16.83 -7.86 -4.76
N SER A 120 17.91 -8.15 -4.01
CA SER A 120 17.91 -7.99 -2.56
C SER A 120 17.74 -6.51 -2.17
N GLU A 121 17.15 -6.27 -1.00
CA GLU A 121 17.01 -4.91 -0.48
C GLU A 121 18.37 -4.21 -0.31
N THR A 122 19.37 -4.93 0.17
CA THR A 122 20.74 -4.41 0.33
C THR A 122 21.31 -3.92 -1.00
N THR A 123 21.18 -4.69 -2.08
CA THR A 123 21.65 -4.31 -3.43
C THR A 123 20.92 -3.04 -3.90
N ARG A 124 19.61 -2.99 -3.72
CA ARG A 124 18.78 -1.84 -4.10
C ARG A 124 19.16 -0.57 -3.34
N LEU A 125 19.43 -0.67 -2.04
CA LEU A 125 19.84 0.47 -1.22
C LEU A 125 21.26 0.94 -1.53
N THR A 126 22.19 0.00 -1.77
CA THR A 126 23.58 0.32 -2.15
C THR A 126 23.65 1.09 -3.49
N HIS A 127 22.81 0.70 -4.45
CA HIS A 127 22.78 1.28 -5.79
C HIS A 127 21.46 2.05 -6.04
N ARG A 128 21.05 2.88 -5.11
CA ARG A 128 19.72 3.51 -5.09
C ARG A 128 19.39 4.30 -6.34
N VAL A 129 20.36 4.99 -6.95
CA VAL A 129 20.15 5.76 -8.19
C VAL A 129 19.74 4.85 -9.36
N LEU A 130 20.33 3.66 -9.47
CA LEU A 130 19.93 2.67 -10.46
C LEU A 130 18.59 2.00 -10.12
N ASP A 131 18.35 1.70 -8.84
CA ASP A 131 17.04 1.19 -8.38
C ASP A 131 15.89 2.14 -8.74
N LEU A 132 16.11 3.46 -8.68
CA LEU A 132 15.13 4.47 -9.09
C LEU A 132 14.82 4.48 -10.60
N ARG A 133 15.63 3.86 -11.45
CA ARG A 133 15.34 3.65 -12.88
C ARG A 133 14.38 2.49 -13.13
N ARG A 134 14.19 1.60 -12.14
CA ARG A 134 13.32 0.44 -12.26
C ARG A 134 11.85 0.88 -12.39
N PRO A 135 11.07 0.27 -13.29
CA PRO A 135 9.66 0.62 -13.48
C PRO A 135 8.85 0.59 -12.19
N TYR A 136 9.10 -0.40 -11.33
CA TYR A 136 8.46 -0.51 -10.02
C TYR A 136 8.68 0.75 -9.16
N MET A 137 9.91 1.23 -9.04
CA MET A 137 10.24 2.42 -8.24
C MET A 137 9.73 3.70 -8.89
N GLN A 138 9.82 3.81 -10.21
CA GLN A 138 9.25 4.94 -10.94
C GLN A 138 7.74 5.03 -10.76
N ASN A 139 7.04 3.89 -10.88
CA ASN A 139 5.60 3.83 -10.66
C ASN A 139 5.21 4.26 -9.23
N ASN A 140 5.97 3.84 -8.21
CA ASN A 140 5.73 4.25 -6.83
C ASN A 140 5.89 5.77 -6.63
N LEU A 141 6.96 6.36 -7.20
CA LEU A 141 7.17 7.81 -7.14
C LEU A 141 6.09 8.58 -7.91
N MET A 142 5.70 8.08 -9.08
CA MET A 142 4.62 8.68 -9.87
C MET A 142 3.27 8.56 -9.18
N LEU A 143 3.00 7.45 -8.51
CA LEU A 143 1.79 7.27 -7.70
C LEU A 143 1.77 8.28 -6.54
N ARG A 144 2.88 8.38 -5.79
CA ARG A 144 3.02 9.40 -4.73
C ARG A 144 2.76 10.82 -5.24
N TYR A 145 3.35 11.17 -6.38
CA TYR A 145 3.13 12.46 -7.03
C TYR A 145 1.64 12.69 -7.36
N ARG A 146 0.98 11.71 -8.00
CA ARG A 146 -0.46 11.80 -8.35
C ARG A 146 -1.32 11.96 -7.10
N VAL A 147 -1.10 11.17 -6.07
CA VAL A 147 -1.81 11.28 -4.79
C VAL A 147 -1.68 12.69 -4.21
N SER A 148 -0.45 13.22 -4.14
CA SER A 148 -0.20 14.58 -3.62
C SER A 148 -0.91 15.65 -4.46
N MET A 149 -0.91 15.50 -5.77
CA MET A 149 -1.60 16.44 -6.67
C MET A 149 -3.13 16.38 -6.54
N GLU A 150 -3.70 15.18 -6.41
CA GLU A 150 -5.15 15.04 -6.24
C GLU A 150 -5.63 15.56 -4.88
N VAL A 151 -4.84 15.37 -3.81
CA VAL A 151 -5.10 15.98 -2.50
C VAL A 151 -5.11 17.51 -2.61
N ARG A 152 -4.08 18.12 -3.25
CA ARG A 152 -4.01 19.58 -3.45
C ARG A 152 -5.22 20.11 -4.22
N LYS A 153 -5.55 19.49 -5.35
CA LYS A 153 -6.71 19.89 -6.16
C LYS A 153 -8.02 19.80 -5.38
N PHE A 154 -8.18 18.73 -4.60
CA PHE A 154 -9.39 18.54 -3.81
C PHE A 154 -9.51 19.58 -2.71
N LEU A 155 -8.44 19.85 -1.97
CA LEU A 155 -8.43 20.80 -0.88
C LEU A 155 -8.60 22.24 -1.39
N ASP A 156 -7.91 22.62 -2.45
CA ASP A 156 -8.06 23.90 -3.13
C ASP A 156 -9.52 24.14 -3.57
N ALA A 157 -10.13 23.15 -4.24
CA ALA A 157 -11.54 23.21 -4.67
C ALA A 157 -12.54 23.31 -3.51
N ASN A 158 -12.13 22.95 -2.28
CA ASN A 158 -12.92 23.08 -1.06
C ASN A 158 -12.53 24.29 -0.19
N GLY A 159 -11.76 25.23 -0.75
CA GLY A 159 -11.42 26.50 -0.11
C GLY A 159 -10.32 26.43 0.94
N PHE A 160 -9.51 25.37 0.93
CA PHE A 160 -8.34 25.29 1.81
C PHE A 160 -7.14 26.04 1.22
N VAL A 161 -6.41 26.70 2.08
CA VAL A 161 -5.21 27.46 1.74
C VAL A 161 -3.97 26.66 2.10
N ASP A 162 -3.07 26.43 1.13
CA ASP A 162 -1.76 25.81 1.35
C ASP A 162 -0.80 26.84 1.95
N VAL A 163 -0.42 26.64 3.22
CA VAL A 163 0.50 27.56 3.91
C VAL A 163 1.72 26.81 4.38
N GLU A 164 2.89 27.17 3.85
CA GLU A 164 4.17 26.60 4.27
C GLU A 164 4.60 27.19 5.63
N THR A 165 4.94 26.31 6.57
CA THR A 165 5.36 26.67 7.93
C THR A 165 6.86 26.41 8.14
N PRO A 166 7.53 27.13 9.06
CA PRO A 166 8.95 26.94 9.33
C PRO A 166 9.32 25.54 9.80
N MET A 167 10.46 25.02 9.31
CA MET A 167 11.05 23.76 9.75
C MET A 167 11.99 23.92 10.95
N LEU A 168 12.68 25.05 11.08
CA LEU A 168 13.49 25.35 12.25
C LEU A 168 12.65 26.10 13.26
N THR A 169 12.19 25.38 14.28
CA THR A 169 11.25 25.90 15.27
C THR A 169 11.80 25.81 16.68
N LYS A 170 11.02 26.27 17.62
CA LYS A 170 11.25 26.00 19.04
C LYS A 170 10.69 24.62 19.38
N SER A 171 11.36 23.89 20.29
CA SER A 171 10.84 22.60 20.81
C SER A 171 9.43 22.77 21.39
N THR A 172 8.55 21.84 21.01
CA THR A 172 7.17 21.77 21.49
C THR A 172 6.87 20.38 22.03
N PRO A 173 6.20 20.24 23.19
CA PRO A 173 5.90 18.93 23.77
C PRO A 173 4.69 18.29 23.07
N GLU A 174 4.93 17.57 21.98
CA GLU A 174 3.88 16.90 21.20
C GLU A 174 3.82 15.37 21.40
N GLY A 175 4.55 14.82 22.36
CA GLY A 175 4.49 13.40 22.73
C GLY A 175 5.68 12.57 22.30
N ALA A 176 6.36 12.88 21.20
CA ALA A 176 7.64 12.28 20.80
C ALA A 176 8.82 13.15 21.28
N ARG A 177 10.05 12.64 21.11
CA ARG A 177 11.26 13.47 21.28
C ARG A 177 11.52 14.22 19.98
N ASP A 178 12.03 15.47 20.15
CA ASP A 178 12.38 16.32 19.03
C ASP A 178 13.81 16.02 18.56
N TYR A 179 14.04 16.09 17.25
CA TYR A 179 15.38 16.22 16.69
C TYR A 179 15.86 17.65 16.89
N LEU A 180 17.02 17.82 17.52
CA LEU A 180 17.60 19.12 17.80
C LEU A 180 18.67 19.49 16.78
N VAL A 181 18.63 20.73 16.31
CA VAL A 181 19.62 21.32 15.40
C VAL A 181 20.38 22.41 16.16
N PRO A 182 21.69 22.26 16.42
CA PRO A 182 22.46 23.26 17.15
C PRO A 182 22.53 24.56 16.36
N SER A 183 22.37 25.69 17.07
CA SER A 183 22.54 27.01 16.48
C SER A 183 24.02 27.39 16.44
N ARG A 184 24.50 27.73 15.24
CA ARG A 184 25.86 28.26 15.09
C ARG A 184 25.99 29.73 15.58
N VAL A 185 24.89 30.46 15.57
CA VAL A 185 24.86 31.90 15.91
C VAL A 185 24.64 32.14 17.39
N HIS A 186 23.95 31.23 18.07
CA HIS A 186 23.62 31.32 19.47
C HIS A 186 24.22 30.13 20.24
N ASP A 187 25.31 30.34 20.91
CA ASP A 187 26.03 29.30 21.64
C ASP A 187 25.14 28.64 22.70
N GLY A 188 25.13 27.30 22.71
CA GLY A 188 24.34 26.50 23.64
C GLY A 188 22.83 26.47 23.37
N GLN A 189 22.36 27.07 22.28
CA GLN A 189 20.96 27.03 21.89
C GLN A 189 20.72 26.11 20.69
N PHE A 190 19.49 25.60 20.59
CA PHE A 190 19.07 24.65 19.57
C PHE A 190 17.73 25.06 18.95
N PHE A 191 17.61 24.80 17.66
CA PHE A 191 16.30 24.65 17.02
C PHE A 191 15.82 23.21 17.17
N ALA A 192 14.52 23.01 17.06
CA ALA A 192 13.91 21.69 16.95
C ALA A 192 13.29 21.52 15.56
N LEU A 193 13.35 20.29 15.03
CA LEU A 193 12.58 19.93 13.84
C LEU A 193 11.14 19.57 14.27
N PRO A 194 10.11 20.02 13.53
CA PRO A 194 8.72 19.87 13.96
C PRO A 194 8.25 18.42 13.88
N GLN A 195 7.57 17.96 14.93
CA GLN A 195 6.85 16.69 14.93
C GLN A 195 5.57 16.76 14.09
N SER A 196 4.97 17.94 14.03
CA SER A 196 3.90 18.38 13.15
C SER A 196 3.89 19.93 13.16
N PRO A 197 3.20 20.61 12.23
CA PRO A 197 3.05 22.07 12.26
C PRO A 197 1.97 22.54 13.25
N GLN A 198 1.73 21.82 14.35
CA GLN A 198 0.61 22.00 15.27
C GLN A 198 0.47 23.43 15.80
N LEU A 199 1.55 24.03 16.27
CA LEU A 199 1.51 25.40 16.78
C LEU A 199 1.13 26.40 15.68
N PHE A 200 1.74 26.26 14.51
CA PHE A 200 1.53 27.21 13.40
C PHE A 200 0.13 27.13 12.83
N LYS A 201 -0.45 25.92 12.65
CA LYS A 201 -1.80 25.78 12.15
C LYS A 201 -2.84 26.33 13.12
N GLN A 202 -2.63 26.17 14.43
CA GLN A 202 -3.49 26.82 15.44
C GLN A 202 -3.39 28.34 15.37
N LEU A 203 -2.20 28.91 15.23
CA LEU A 203 -2.02 30.36 15.05
C LEU A 203 -2.66 30.87 13.76
N LEU A 204 -2.65 30.07 12.70
CA LEU A 204 -3.35 30.41 11.45
C LEU A 204 -4.86 30.46 11.64
N MET A 205 -5.44 29.52 12.42
CA MET A 205 -6.86 29.60 12.79
C MET A 205 -7.20 30.88 13.56
N VAL A 206 -6.36 31.27 14.54
CA VAL A 206 -6.49 32.52 15.30
C VAL A 206 -6.35 33.73 14.37
N ALA A 207 -5.49 33.64 13.35
CA ALA A 207 -5.29 34.70 12.34
C ALA A 207 -6.41 34.79 11.29
N GLY A 208 -7.41 33.88 11.34
CA GLY A 208 -8.55 33.93 10.43
C GLY A 208 -8.45 33.03 9.19
N PHE A 209 -7.43 32.15 9.10
CA PHE A 209 -7.36 31.13 8.05
C PHE A 209 -8.17 29.92 8.49
N ASP A 210 -9.44 29.92 8.24
CA ASP A 210 -10.41 28.93 8.72
C ASP A 210 -10.31 27.55 8.03
N ARG A 211 -9.56 27.43 6.93
CA ARG A 211 -9.27 26.20 6.21
C ARG A 211 -7.83 26.20 5.74
N TYR A 212 -6.97 25.54 6.50
CA TYR A 212 -5.54 25.39 6.22
C TYR A 212 -5.21 23.96 5.85
N TYR A 213 -4.25 23.79 4.95
CA TYR A 213 -3.53 22.52 4.77
C TYR A 213 -2.07 22.75 4.41
N GLN A 214 -1.28 21.69 4.58
CA GLN A 214 0.10 21.60 4.12
C GLN A 214 0.48 20.14 3.89
N ILE A 215 1.19 19.82 2.79
CA ILE A 215 1.88 18.53 2.64
C ILE A 215 3.30 18.74 3.14
N THR A 216 3.57 18.36 4.37
CA THR A 216 4.77 18.75 5.10
C THR A 216 5.60 17.56 5.59
N LYS A 217 6.89 17.79 5.80
CA LYS A 217 7.80 16.88 6.49
C LYS A 217 7.60 17.00 8.00
N CYS A 218 7.61 15.85 8.66
CA CYS A 218 7.52 15.73 10.11
C CYS A 218 8.64 14.82 10.62
N PHE A 219 9.09 15.07 11.84
CA PHE A 219 10.25 14.43 12.42
C PHE A 219 9.92 13.96 13.84
N ARG A 220 10.23 12.70 14.16
CA ARG A 220 10.04 12.14 15.50
C ARG A 220 11.20 11.23 15.86
N ASP A 221 11.88 11.51 16.95
CA ASP A 221 12.95 10.67 17.47
C ASP A 221 12.35 9.59 18.39
N GLU A 222 11.83 8.56 17.76
CA GLU A 222 11.17 7.41 18.40
C GLU A 222 11.76 6.09 17.90
N ASP A 223 11.50 5.02 18.63
CA ASP A 223 11.87 3.67 18.21
C ASP A 223 11.17 3.29 16.90
N LEU A 224 11.95 2.79 15.96
CA LEU A 224 11.44 2.36 14.66
C LEU A 224 10.57 1.12 14.82
N ARG A 225 9.44 1.12 14.09
CA ARG A 225 8.58 -0.06 13.91
C ARG A 225 8.43 -0.31 12.41
N ALA A 226 7.79 -1.41 12.01
CA ALA A 226 7.72 -1.86 10.62
C ALA A 226 7.38 -0.77 9.59
N ASP A 227 6.48 0.15 9.92
CA ASP A 227 5.99 1.23 9.05
C ASP A 227 6.34 2.65 9.52
N ARG A 228 7.05 2.80 10.66
CA ARG A 228 7.42 4.09 11.22
C ARG A 228 8.84 4.48 10.84
N GLN A 229 8.97 5.70 10.33
CA GLN A 229 10.25 6.33 9.98
C GLN A 229 10.44 7.60 10.82
N PRO A 230 11.69 7.97 11.16
CA PRO A 230 11.97 9.17 11.94
C PRO A 230 11.63 10.46 11.18
N GLU A 231 11.66 10.40 9.85
CA GLU A 231 11.22 11.44 8.93
C GLU A 231 10.09 10.90 8.05
N PHE A 232 8.96 11.57 8.04
CA PHE A 232 7.80 11.17 7.25
C PHE A 232 7.04 12.40 6.74
N THR A 233 6.07 12.18 5.85
CA THR A 233 5.26 13.27 5.28
C THR A 233 3.83 13.14 5.79
N GLN A 234 3.27 14.26 6.24
CA GLN A 234 1.85 14.39 6.57
C GLN A 234 1.11 15.22 5.53
N ILE A 235 -0.13 14.87 5.29
CA ILE A 235 -1.16 15.79 4.79
C ILE A 235 -1.75 16.40 6.05
N ASP A 236 -1.25 17.56 6.44
CA ASP A 236 -1.69 18.24 7.65
C ASP A 236 -2.80 19.23 7.33
N ILE A 237 -3.86 19.22 8.12
CA ILE A 237 -5.07 19.99 7.84
C ILE A 237 -5.62 20.54 9.17
N GLU A 238 -6.09 21.78 9.15
CA GLU A 238 -6.78 22.40 10.27
C GLU A 238 -7.99 23.19 9.77
N THR A 239 -9.09 23.14 10.52
CA THR A 239 -10.32 23.84 10.17
C THR A 239 -10.94 24.51 11.39
N SER A 240 -11.61 25.64 11.15
CA SER A 240 -12.50 26.30 12.09
C SER A 240 -13.94 26.22 11.59
N PHE A 241 -14.91 26.34 12.52
CA PHE A 241 -16.34 26.45 12.22
C PHE A 241 -16.93 25.26 11.45
N MET A 242 -16.37 24.08 11.63
CA MET A 242 -16.88 22.85 11.04
C MET A 242 -17.28 21.84 12.14
N THR A 243 -18.39 21.16 11.93
CA THR A 243 -18.85 20.06 12.80
C THR A 243 -18.06 18.77 12.50
N GLU A 244 -18.17 17.81 13.39
CA GLU A 244 -17.58 16.47 13.19
C GLU A 244 -18.08 15.79 11.91
N GLU A 245 -19.37 15.91 11.63
CA GLU A 245 -20.02 15.36 10.44
C GLU A 245 -19.46 15.99 9.17
N GLU A 246 -19.36 17.31 9.10
CA GLU A 246 -18.84 18.04 7.94
C GLU A 246 -17.39 17.69 7.65
N ILE A 247 -16.55 17.58 8.69
CA ILE A 247 -15.15 17.16 8.54
C ILE A 247 -15.09 15.72 8.02
N ARG A 248 -15.90 14.83 8.56
CA ARG A 248 -15.94 13.42 8.16
C ARG A 248 -16.38 13.26 6.70
N GLU A 249 -17.42 13.99 6.27
CA GLU A 249 -17.89 13.99 4.88
C GLU A 249 -16.83 14.54 3.93
N LEU A 250 -16.18 15.64 4.29
CA LEU A 250 -15.11 16.24 3.51
C LEU A 250 -13.96 15.24 3.27
N PHE A 251 -13.48 14.60 4.34
CA PHE A 251 -12.36 13.64 4.22
C PHE A 251 -12.75 12.35 3.48
N GLN A 252 -13.97 11.85 3.66
CA GLN A 252 -14.47 10.76 2.86
C GLN A 252 -14.47 11.12 1.37
N GLY A 253 -14.92 12.33 1.03
CA GLY A 253 -14.89 12.86 -0.33
C GLY A 253 -13.48 12.93 -0.89
N MET A 254 -12.52 13.42 -0.11
CA MET A 254 -11.11 13.51 -0.49
C MET A 254 -10.53 12.10 -0.77
N ILE A 255 -10.70 11.16 0.14
CA ILE A 255 -10.14 9.81 -0.01
C ILE A 255 -10.75 9.12 -1.24
N LYS A 256 -12.07 9.19 -1.44
CA LYS A 256 -12.74 8.63 -2.62
C LYS A 256 -12.19 9.23 -3.92
N THR A 257 -12.02 10.54 -3.96
CA THR A 257 -11.50 11.25 -5.14
C THR A 257 -10.07 10.85 -5.44
N VAL A 258 -9.21 10.79 -4.41
CA VAL A 258 -7.81 10.37 -4.55
C VAL A 258 -7.71 8.93 -5.08
N PHE A 259 -8.44 7.98 -4.52
CA PHE A 259 -8.42 6.58 -4.96
C PHE A 259 -8.95 6.43 -6.39
N ARG A 260 -10.05 7.10 -6.71
CA ARG A 260 -10.63 7.08 -8.07
C ARG A 260 -9.66 7.64 -9.10
N ASN A 261 -9.06 8.80 -8.83
CA ASN A 261 -8.23 9.49 -9.81
C ASN A 261 -6.81 8.93 -9.89
N ALA A 262 -6.23 8.46 -8.79
CA ALA A 262 -4.86 7.94 -8.77
C ALA A 262 -4.75 6.49 -9.26
N ILE A 263 -5.71 5.63 -8.93
CA ILE A 263 -5.66 4.19 -9.20
C ILE A 263 -6.94 3.59 -9.79
N GLY A 264 -7.96 4.40 -10.09
CA GLY A 264 -9.20 3.94 -10.74
C GLY A 264 -10.13 3.13 -9.84
N VAL A 265 -9.98 3.20 -8.51
CA VAL A 265 -10.78 2.44 -7.54
C VAL A 265 -11.88 3.29 -6.95
N ASP A 266 -13.11 2.83 -7.05
CA ASP A 266 -14.25 3.41 -6.31
C ASP A 266 -14.41 2.68 -4.96
N LEU A 267 -14.26 3.42 -3.87
CA LEU A 267 -14.35 2.88 -2.50
C LEU A 267 -15.81 2.72 -2.01
N GLY A 268 -16.80 3.18 -2.77
CA GLY A 268 -18.20 3.10 -2.36
C GLY A 268 -18.54 3.93 -1.12
N VAL A 269 -19.41 3.42 -0.26
CA VAL A 269 -19.84 4.08 0.98
C VAL A 269 -18.96 3.62 2.14
N PHE A 270 -18.44 4.56 2.93
CA PHE A 270 -17.75 4.24 4.18
C PHE A 270 -18.77 3.97 5.30
N PRO A 271 -18.78 2.79 5.92
CA PRO A 271 -19.62 2.53 7.08
C PRO A 271 -19.13 3.35 8.28
N VAL A 272 -20.08 3.85 9.06
CA VAL A 272 -19.80 4.53 10.33
C VAL A 272 -20.09 3.57 11.47
N MET A 273 -19.16 3.44 12.38
CA MET A 273 -19.25 2.54 13.54
C MET A 273 -18.83 3.28 14.81
N THR A 274 -19.55 3.07 15.91
CA THR A 274 -19.14 3.61 17.20
C THR A 274 -17.92 2.85 17.73
N TYR A 275 -17.13 3.49 18.59
CA TYR A 275 -16.05 2.81 19.31
C TYR A 275 -16.56 1.58 20.06
N GLN A 276 -17.70 1.73 20.74
CA GLN A 276 -18.32 0.65 21.49
C GLN A 276 -18.68 -0.54 20.59
N ASP A 277 -19.29 -0.29 19.43
CA ASP A 277 -19.62 -1.36 18.48
C ASP A 277 -18.37 -2.04 17.91
N ALA A 278 -17.33 -1.27 17.57
CA ALA A 278 -16.08 -1.80 17.08
C ALA A 278 -15.42 -2.74 18.10
N MET A 279 -15.29 -2.30 19.34
CA MET A 279 -14.75 -3.13 20.44
C MET A 279 -15.66 -4.31 20.76
N PHE A 280 -16.99 -4.11 20.73
CA PHE A 280 -17.94 -5.16 21.04
C PHE A 280 -17.96 -6.27 19.98
N LYS A 281 -17.94 -5.89 18.70
CA LYS A 281 -18.05 -6.85 17.59
C LYS A 281 -16.71 -7.44 17.14
N TYR A 282 -15.62 -6.68 17.27
CA TYR A 282 -14.34 -7.08 16.67
C TYR A 282 -13.18 -7.10 17.69
N GLY A 283 -13.35 -6.53 18.87
CA GLY A 283 -12.27 -6.42 19.85
C GLY A 283 -11.15 -5.43 19.44
N SER A 284 -11.42 -4.55 18.48
CA SER A 284 -10.46 -3.59 17.94
C SER A 284 -11.17 -2.29 17.58
N ASP A 285 -10.52 -1.16 17.82
CA ASP A 285 -10.99 0.18 17.42
C ASP A 285 -10.77 0.46 15.90
N LYS A 286 -10.10 -0.43 15.19
CA LYS A 286 -9.84 -0.36 13.74
C LYS A 286 -10.01 -1.73 13.06
N PRO A 287 -11.25 -2.27 13.04
CA PRO A 287 -11.49 -3.59 12.48
C PRO A 287 -11.28 -3.62 10.97
N ASP A 288 -10.73 -4.73 10.47
CA ASP A 288 -10.68 -5.01 9.04
C ASP A 288 -12.01 -5.60 8.58
N LEU A 289 -12.88 -4.78 8.00
CA LEU A 289 -14.22 -5.19 7.57
C LEU A 289 -14.23 -6.10 6.33
N ARG A 290 -13.08 -6.35 5.70
CA ARG A 290 -12.92 -7.38 4.65
C ARG A 290 -13.02 -8.78 5.26
N VAL A 291 -12.63 -8.92 6.52
CA VAL A 291 -12.78 -10.13 7.31
C VAL A 291 -14.16 -10.12 7.98
N LYS A 292 -15.10 -10.87 7.40
CA LYS A 292 -16.49 -10.95 7.88
C LYS A 292 -16.62 -11.92 9.07
N MET A 293 -15.95 -11.63 10.17
CA MET A 293 -15.96 -12.41 11.39
C MET A 293 -16.22 -11.49 12.57
N GLU A 294 -17.46 -11.53 13.11
CA GLU A 294 -17.88 -10.75 14.26
C GLU A 294 -17.96 -11.61 15.51
N PHE A 295 -17.64 -11.07 16.66
CA PHE A 295 -17.91 -11.71 17.95
C PHE A 295 -19.41 -11.79 18.20
N THR A 296 -19.87 -12.98 18.56
CA THR A 296 -21.24 -13.23 18.98
C THR A 296 -21.30 -13.32 20.50
N GLU A 297 -22.13 -12.51 21.11
CA GLU A 297 -22.30 -12.42 22.56
C GLU A 297 -23.04 -13.66 23.12
N VAL A 298 -22.40 -14.39 24.01
CA VAL A 298 -22.94 -15.60 24.63
C VAL A 298 -22.82 -15.62 26.17
N THR A 299 -22.42 -14.50 26.79
CA THR A 299 -22.20 -14.41 28.24
C THR A 299 -23.38 -14.94 29.06
N LYS A 300 -24.61 -14.50 28.74
CA LYS A 300 -25.81 -14.96 29.47
C LYS A 300 -26.05 -16.44 29.33
N VAL A 301 -25.74 -17.02 28.17
CA VAL A 301 -25.92 -18.44 27.88
C VAL A 301 -24.90 -19.29 28.65
N MET A 302 -23.77 -18.71 29.01
CA MET A 302 -22.66 -19.38 29.68
C MET A 302 -22.67 -19.27 31.20
N GLN A 303 -23.69 -18.63 31.80
CA GLN A 303 -23.76 -18.43 33.25
C GLN A 303 -23.99 -19.75 34.01
N ASP A 304 -24.78 -20.66 33.43
CA ASP A 304 -25.29 -21.85 34.08
C ASP A 304 -24.61 -23.15 33.59
N VAL A 305 -23.50 -23.04 32.82
CA VAL A 305 -22.78 -24.21 32.31
C VAL A 305 -21.75 -24.75 33.32
N ASP A 306 -21.51 -26.04 33.28
CA ASP A 306 -20.54 -26.70 34.17
C ASP A 306 -19.06 -26.37 33.84
N PHE A 307 -18.81 -25.75 32.69
CA PHE A 307 -17.48 -25.31 32.30
C PHE A 307 -17.08 -24.03 33.03
N LYS A 308 -16.39 -24.19 34.16
CA LYS A 308 -16.01 -23.08 35.08
C LYS A 308 -15.28 -21.91 34.43
N VAL A 309 -14.53 -22.13 33.35
CA VAL A 309 -13.87 -21.07 32.62
C VAL A 309 -14.90 -20.07 32.03
N PHE A 310 -16.01 -20.61 31.51
CA PHE A 310 -17.07 -19.75 30.93
C PHE A 310 -18.02 -19.23 32.00
N SER A 311 -18.52 -20.09 32.87
CA SER A 311 -19.45 -19.63 33.90
C SER A 311 -18.80 -18.68 34.89
N GLY A 312 -17.53 -18.87 35.25
CA GLY A 312 -16.80 -17.91 36.08
C GLY A 312 -16.67 -16.53 35.46
N ALA A 313 -16.30 -16.46 34.18
CA ALA A 313 -16.24 -15.19 33.46
C ALA A 313 -17.62 -14.56 33.23
N ALA A 314 -18.63 -15.38 32.90
CA ALA A 314 -19.98 -14.92 32.68
C ALA A 314 -20.66 -14.36 33.96
N GLN A 315 -20.23 -14.78 35.13
CA GLN A 315 -20.72 -14.30 36.43
C GLN A 315 -19.90 -13.14 37.02
N MET A 316 -18.70 -12.92 36.49
CA MET A 316 -17.83 -11.84 36.95
C MET A 316 -18.37 -10.46 36.52
N LYS A 317 -18.29 -9.47 37.40
CA LYS A 317 -18.66 -8.09 37.06
C LYS A 317 -17.79 -7.56 35.92
N GLY A 318 -18.42 -7.26 34.78
CA GLY A 318 -17.72 -6.82 33.56
C GLY A 318 -17.09 -7.95 32.76
N GLY A 319 -17.25 -9.20 33.19
CA GLY A 319 -16.81 -10.38 32.45
C GLY A 319 -17.66 -10.61 31.19
N ARG A 320 -17.06 -11.20 30.18
CA ARG A 320 -17.71 -11.42 28.90
C ARG A 320 -17.28 -12.76 28.30
N VAL A 321 -18.21 -13.47 27.73
CA VAL A 321 -17.96 -14.69 26.93
C VAL A 321 -18.49 -14.45 25.51
N VAL A 322 -17.63 -14.57 24.52
CA VAL A 322 -17.99 -14.40 23.12
C VAL A 322 -17.64 -15.63 22.29
N ALA A 323 -18.43 -15.89 21.26
CA ALA A 323 -18.17 -16.91 20.26
C ALA A 323 -17.78 -16.26 18.93
N LEU A 324 -16.81 -16.84 18.25
CA LEU A 324 -16.39 -16.47 16.91
C LEU A 324 -16.67 -17.62 15.95
N ARG A 325 -17.48 -17.37 14.93
CA ARG A 325 -17.76 -18.31 13.87
C ARG A 325 -16.66 -18.27 12.82
N VAL A 326 -16.11 -19.45 12.47
CA VAL A 326 -15.09 -19.61 11.41
C VAL A 326 -15.69 -20.42 10.27
N PRO A 327 -16.15 -19.77 9.20
CA PRO A 327 -16.75 -20.44 8.06
C PRO A 327 -15.78 -21.44 7.42
N GLY A 328 -16.27 -22.67 7.18
CA GLY A 328 -15.47 -23.73 6.55
C GLY A 328 -14.36 -24.32 7.40
N GLY A 329 -14.20 -23.90 8.66
CA GLY A 329 -13.10 -24.31 9.52
C GLY A 329 -13.08 -25.80 9.90
N ALA A 330 -14.21 -26.50 9.80
CA ALA A 330 -14.33 -27.94 10.12
C ALA A 330 -14.41 -28.84 8.88
N ARG A 331 -14.27 -28.31 7.66
CA ARG A 331 -14.30 -29.11 6.43
C ARG A 331 -13.13 -30.09 6.39
N GLU A 332 -13.33 -31.25 5.75
CA GLU A 332 -12.27 -32.25 5.56
C GLU A 332 -11.17 -31.72 4.65
N GLU A 333 -11.53 -31.01 3.57
CA GLU A 333 -10.58 -30.31 2.69
C GLU A 333 -10.63 -28.80 2.94
N GLY A 334 -9.48 -28.20 3.18
CA GLY A 334 -9.32 -26.76 3.41
C GLY A 334 -9.82 -26.26 4.77
N GLY A 335 -10.20 -27.15 5.68
CA GLY A 335 -10.53 -26.82 7.07
C GLY A 335 -9.28 -26.70 7.94
N LEU A 336 -9.47 -26.21 9.18
CA LEU A 336 -8.39 -26.07 10.15
C LEU A 336 -7.97 -27.43 10.71
N SER A 337 -6.71 -27.77 10.56
CA SER A 337 -6.08 -28.91 11.20
C SER A 337 -5.97 -28.71 12.73
N ARG A 338 -5.76 -29.82 13.45
CA ARG A 338 -5.52 -29.75 14.90
C ARG A 338 -4.27 -28.89 15.22
N GLY A 339 -3.20 -29.07 14.46
CA GLY A 339 -1.96 -28.30 14.67
C GLY A 339 -2.16 -26.78 14.50
N GLU A 340 -2.99 -26.36 13.52
CA GLU A 340 -3.32 -24.95 13.36
C GLU A 340 -4.17 -24.42 14.51
N ILE A 341 -5.12 -25.20 15.01
CA ILE A 341 -5.93 -24.82 16.18
C ILE A 341 -5.04 -24.68 17.42
N ASP A 342 -4.09 -25.61 17.61
CA ASP A 342 -3.12 -25.54 18.71
C ASP A 342 -2.20 -24.32 18.57
N ALA A 343 -1.75 -23.99 17.36
CA ALA A 343 -0.97 -22.79 17.09
C ALA A 343 -1.75 -21.50 17.42
N TYR A 344 -3.03 -21.41 17.07
CA TYR A 344 -3.88 -20.30 17.48
C TYR A 344 -4.07 -20.23 18.99
N THR A 345 -4.11 -21.36 19.66
CA THR A 345 -4.20 -21.41 21.14
C THR A 345 -2.93 -20.82 21.77
N GLU A 346 -1.75 -21.16 21.26
CA GLU A 346 -0.49 -20.56 21.72
C GLU A 346 -0.43 -19.05 21.37
N PHE A 347 -0.91 -18.65 20.20
CA PHE A 347 -0.97 -17.25 19.81
C PHE A 347 -1.81 -16.40 20.77
N VAL A 348 -3.00 -16.82 21.15
CA VAL A 348 -3.85 -16.04 22.05
C VAL A 348 -3.29 -15.97 23.48
N LYS A 349 -2.46 -16.92 23.91
CA LYS A 349 -1.77 -16.88 25.19
C LYS A 349 -0.81 -15.70 25.32
N ILE A 350 -0.22 -15.24 24.21
CA ILE A 350 0.64 -14.05 24.18
C ILE A 350 -0.12 -12.82 24.67
N TYR A 351 -1.43 -12.78 24.45
CA TYR A 351 -2.32 -11.70 24.86
C TYR A 351 -3.03 -11.94 26.19
N GLY A 352 -2.61 -12.97 26.95
CA GLY A 352 -3.10 -13.27 28.29
C GLY A 352 -4.28 -14.27 28.37
N ALA A 353 -4.76 -14.79 27.25
CA ALA A 353 -5.77 -15.82 27.25
C ALA A 353 -5.21 -17.14 27.80
N LYS A 354 -5.96 -17.83 28.67
CA LYS A 354 -5.53 -19.13 29.23
C LYS A 354 -5.66 -20.30 28.24
N GLY A 355 -6.41 -20.11 27.17
CA GLY A 355 -6.62 -21.09 26.12
C GLY A 355 -7.68 -20.62 25.13
N LEU A 356 -7.89 -21.41 24.08
CA LEU A 356 -8.89 -21.17 23.06
C LEU A 356 -9.81 -22.40 22.97
N ALA A 357 -11.01 -22.27 23.50
CA ALA A 357 -12.00 -23.32 23.36
C ALA A 357 -12.60 -23.31 21.94
N TYR A 358 -12.81 -24.49 21.36
CA TYR A 358 -13.42 -24.61 20.04
C TYR A 358 -14.43 -25.73 19.95
N ILE A 359 -15.40 -25.60 19.05
CA ILE A 359 -16.39 -26.61 18.71
C ILE A 359 -16.43 -26.77 17.20
N LYS A 360 -16.12 -27.95 16.68
CA LYS A 360 -16.37 -28.31 15.29
C LYS A 360 -17.84 -28.69 15.13
N VAL A 361 -18.51 -28.09 14.17
CA VAL A 361 -19.91 -28.35 13.84
C VAL A 361 -19.93 -29.25 12.61
N ASN A 362 -20.12 -30.56 12.85
CA ASN A 362 -20.16 -31.52 11.75
C ASN A 362 -21.59 -31.69 11.19
N ASP A 363 -22.61 -31.64 12.05
CA ASP A 363 -24.02 -31.79 11.68
C ASP A 363 -24.92 -31.05 12.69
N VAL A 364 -25.44 -29.91 12.32
CA VAL A 364 -26.30 -29.08 13.19
C VAL A 364 -27.59 -29.83 13.59
N ALA A 365 -28.16 -30.61 12.66
CA ALA A 365 -29.43 -31.30 12.91
C ALA A 365 -29.35 -32.38 14.00
N LYS A 366 -28.16 -32.93 14.26
CA LYS A 366 -27.93 -33.91 15.32
C LYS A 366 -27.68 -33.26 16.70
N GLY A 367 -27.77 -31.96 16.82
CA GLY A 367 -27.52 -31.27 18.08
C GLY A 367 -26.15 -31.64 18.68
N ARG A 368 -26.11 -32.03 19.93
CA ARG A 368 -24.89 -32.41 20.65
C ARG A 368 -24.06 -33.48 19.93
N ASP A 369 -24.68 -34.50 19.35
CA ASP A 369 -24.01 -35.61 18.67
C ASP A 369 -23.37 -35.23 17.35
N GLY A 370 -23.78 -34.11 16.78
CA GLY A 370 -23.18 -33.50 15.59
C GLY A 370 -22.00 -32.56 15.87
N LEU A 371 -21.63 -32.41 17.15
CA LEU A 371 -20.55 -31.49 17.55
C LEU A 371 -19.33 -32.25 18.05
N GLN A 372 -18.15 -31.79 17.68
CA GLN A 372 -16.89 -32.37 18.11
C GLN A 372 -16.06 -31.36 18.90
N SER A 373 -15.94 -31.55 20.21
CA SER A 373 -15.10 -30.75 21.09
C SER A 373 -15.00 -31.36 22.50
N PRO A 374 -13.87 -31.19 23.19
CA PRO A 374 -13.73 -31.58 24.60
C PRO A 374 -14.68 -30.85 25.55
N ILE A 375 -15.13 -29.63 25.19
CA ILE A 375 -15.97 -28.81 26.08
C ILE A 375 -17.46 -29.11 25.97
N VAL A 376 -17.92 -29.76 24.90
CA VAL A 376 -19.35 -30.05 24.67
C VAL A 376 -19.99 -30.84 25.83
N LYS A 377 -19.26 -31.72 26.47
CA LYS A 377 -19.74 -32.49 27.63
C LYS A 377 -20.09 -31.62 28.84
N ASN A 378 -19.51 -30.41 28.94
CA ASN A 378 -19.72 -29.48 30.05
C ASN A 378 -20.75 -28.39 29.73
N LEU A 379 -21.38 -28.45 28.56
CA LEU A 379 -22.45 -27.56 28.12
C LEU A 379 -23.77 -28.32 28.13
N HIS A 380 -24.84 -27.77 28.68
CA HIS A 380 -26.16 -28.34 28.55
C HIS A 380 -26.78 -28.10 27.17
N ASP A 381 -27.78 -28.88 26.76
CA ASP A 381 -28.34 -28.82 25.39
C ASP A 381 -28.93 -27.47 25.04
N GLY A 382 -29.54 -26.78 25.99
CA GLY A 382 -30.03 -25.45 25.82
C GLY A 382 -28.94 -24.40 25.48
N ALA A 383 -27.78 -24.49 26.15
CA ALA A 383 -26.64 -23.65 25.85
C ALA A 383 -26.06 -23.93 24.44
N ILE A 384 -25.97 -25.18 24.07
CA ILE A 384 -25.51 -25.61 22.73
C ILE A 384 -26.46 -25.05 21.66
N ALA A 385 -27.76 -25.28 21.79
CA ALA A 385 -28.76 -24.78 20.85
C ALA A 385 -28.71 -23.25 20.67
N GLU A 386 -28.61 -22.55 21.79
CA GLU A 386 -28.56 -21.06 21.78
C GLU A 386 -27.27 -20.52 21.15
N VAL A 387 -26.10 -21.13 21.41
CA VAL A 387 -24.85 -20.76 20.79
C VAL A 387 -24.90 -20.99 19.28
N ILE A 388 -25.40 -22.10 18.80
CA ILE A 388 -25.57 -22.40 17.38
C ILE A 388 -26.52 -21.36 16.74
N ALA A 389 -27.67 -21.09 17.37
CA ALA A 389 -28.67 -20.15 16.89
C ALA A 389 -28.10 -18.71 16.78
N ARG A 390 -27.40 -18.24 17.83
CA ARG A 390 -26.83 -16.88 17.85
C ARG A 390 -25.67 -16.70 16.86
N THR A 391 -24.80 -17.69 16.75
CA THR A 391 -23.65 -17.63 15.82
C THR A 391 -24.09 -17.87 14.37
N GLY A 392 -25.25 -18.48 14.16
CA GLY A 392 -25.70 -18.95 12.86
C GLY A 392 -24.73 -19.98 12.24
N ALA A 393 -24.07 -20.79 13.12
CA ALA A 393 -23.12 -21.80 12.69
C ALA A 393 -23.81 -22.89 11.85
N LYS A 394 -23.10 -23.37 10.84
CA LYS A 394 -23.55 -24.38 9.87
C LYS A 394 -22.61 -25.57 9.87
N ASP A 395 -23.04 -26.62 9.19
CA ASP A 395 -22.21 -27.81 8.99
C ASP A 395 -20.88 -27.46 8.31
N GLY A 396 -19.79 -28.05 8.77
CA GLY A 396 -18.44 -27.81 8.30
C GLY A 396 -17.78 -26.52 8.85
N GLU A 397 -18.34 -25.91 9.88
CA GLU A 397 -17.79 -24.70 10.51
C GLU A 397 -17.20 -24.95 11.90
N ILE A 398 -16.37 -24.03 12.37
CA ILE A 398 -15.87 -24.03 13.75
C ILE A 398 -16.42 -22.82 14.49
N GLY A 399 -17.07 -23.06 15.64
CA GLY A 399 -17.30 -22.05 16.67
C GLY A 399 -16.11 -22.00 17.63
N ARG A 400 -15.55 -20.82 17.87
CA ARG A 400 -14.52 -20.56 18.87
C ARG A 400 -15.10 -19.69 19.97
N ALA A 401 -14.86 -20.06 21.22
CA ALA A 401 -15.25 -19.24 22.37
C ALA A 401 -14.01 -18.65 23.02
N HIS A 402 -14.07 -17.36 23.33
CA HIS A 402 -13.06 -16.60 24.06
C HIS A 402 -13.68 -16.00 25.32
N VAL A 403 -12.87 -15.92 26.39
CA VAL A 403 -13.24 -15.40 27.71
C VAL A 403 -12.36 -14.22 28.04
#